data_697039e97736d63e16deb5ce411edab4
#
_entry.id   697039e97736d63e16deb5ce411edab4
#
_cell.length_a   1.000
_cell.length_b   1.000
_cell.length_c   1.000
_cell.angle_alpha   90.00
_cell.angle_beta   90.00
_cell.angle_gamma   90.00
#
_symmetry.space_group_name_H-M   'P 1'
#
loop_
_entity.id
_entity.type
_entity.pdbx_description
1 polymer ?
#
loop_
_entity_poly.entity_id
_entity_poly.type
_entity_poly.pdbx_seq_one_letter_code
_entity_poly.pdbx_strand_id
1 'polypeptide(L)'
;TVSWILISGLRGLEVGADTLTYRNRFLRTADTSWRSLFENYYFVYVNEEGKDPGYSVFEKIVQIFTDNYQVYLVVVAVVFFAGMAWWIYRYSEEPCLSYLIFSSFLFGFYALTGIRQTLATVLVVFIGTKLIEERKFWRFLLIVAIAFTVHKSAICFLPFYFLSMLPVNKRT
;
A
#
# COMPACT_ATOMS: atom_id res chain seq x y z
N THR A 1 -2.47 -1.57 -17.23
CA THR A 1 -2.07 -2.26 -15.98
C THR A 1 -0.77 -3.02 -16.16
N VAL A 2 -0.70 -3.97 -17.12
CA VAL A 2 0.50 -4.80 -17.35
C VAL A 2 1.75 -3.96 -17.57
N SER A 3 1.69 -2.93 -18.41
CA SER A 3 2.82 -2.02 -18.66
C SER A 3 3.37 -1.40 -17.37
N TRP A 4 2.49 -0.93 -16.47
CA TRP A 4 2.89 -0.38 -15.19
C TRP A 4 3.50 -1.43 -14.24
N ILE A 5 2.97 -2.65 -14.24
CA ILE A 5 3.55 -3.77 -13.47
C ILE A 5 4.97 -4.05 -13.96
N LEU A 6 5.18 -4.11 -15.28
CA LEU A 6 6.50 -4.35 -15.86
C LEU A 6 7.48 -3.20 -15.57
N ILE A 7 7.08 -1.96 -15.80
CA ILE A 7 7.91 -0.78 -15.52
C ILE A 7 8.29 -0.71 -14.03
N SER A 8 7.33 -0.89 -13.14
CA SER A 8 7.58 -0.79 -11.71
C SER A 8 8.29 -2.03 -11.15
N GLY A 9 7.87 -3.22 -11.57
CA GLY A 9 8.41 -4.49 -11.05
C GLY A 9 9.79 -4.84 -11.60
N LEU A 10 10.10 -4.46 -12.83
CA LEU A 10 11.39 -4.78 -13.46
C LEU A 10 12.40 -3.61 -13.43
N ARG A 11 12.09 -2.57 -12.65
CA ARG A 11 12.98 -1.42 -12.53
C ARG A 11 14.33 -1.78 -11.93
N GLY A 12 15.38 -1.08 -12.39
CA GLY A 12 16.71 -1.14 -11.78
C GLY A 12 16.77 -0.47 -10.41
N LEU A 13 17.84 -0.73 -9.67
CA LEU A 13 18.06 -0.19 -8.31
C LEU A 13 18.21 1.34 -8.29
N GLU A 14 18.57 1.93 -9.42
CA GLU A 14 18.76 3.37 -9.56
C GLU A 14 17.46 4.13 -9.87
N VAL A 15 16.38 3.39 -10.12
CA VAL A 15 15.07 3.97 -10.41
C VAL A 15 14.25 4.12 -9.14
N GLY A 16 13.95 5.36 -8.78
CA GLY A 16 13.25 5.73 -7.55
C GLY A 16 14.23 6.08 -6.41
N ALA A 17 13.99 7.23 -5.78
CA ALA A 17 14.90 7.81 -4.78
C ALA A 17 15.23 6.86 -3.61
N ASP A 18 14.30 6.01 -3.22
CA ASP A 18 14.43 5.15 -2.05
C ASP A 18 14.66 3.66 -2.37
N THR A 19 14.77 3.27 -3.64
CA THR A 19 14.83 1.85 -4.06
C THR A 19 16.01 1.12 -3.42
N LEU A 20 17.18 1.75 -3.35
CA LEU A 20 18.36 1.17 -2.71
C LEU A 20 18.16 1.02 -1.18
N THR A 21 17.53 2.00 -0.56
CA THR A 21 17.19 1.96 0.89
C THR A 21 16.22 0.83 1.19
N TYR A 22 15.19 0.63 0.36
CA TYR A 22 14.26 -0.49 0.47
C TYR A 22 14.94 -1.84 0.26
N ARG A 23 15.85 -1.95 -0.71
CA ARG A 23 16.64 -3.18 -0.90
C ARG A 23 17.46 -3.52 0.33
N ASN A 24 18.20 -2.55 0.88
CA ASN A 24 19.02 -2.78 2.06
C ASN A 24 18.17 -3.15 3.29
N ARG A 25 16.97 -2.59 3.40
CA ARG A 25 16.01 -2.96 4.44
C ARG A 25 15.49 -4.38 4.24
N PHE A 26 15.07 -4.74 3.03
CA PHE A 26 14.60 -6.07 2.69
C PHE A 26 15.65 -7.13 3.05
N LEU A 27 16.91 -6.93 2.69
CA LEU A 27 18.00 -7.86 3.04
C LEU A 27 18.18 -7.98 4.56
N ARG A 28 18.13 -6.88 5.32
CA ARG A 28 18.21 -6.93 6.78
C ARG A 28 17.02 -7.63 7.43
N THR A 29 15.83 -7.46 6.86
CA THR A 29 14.61 -8.14 7.34
C THR A 29 14.73 -9.67 7.21
N ALA A 30 15.51 -10.19 6.25
CA ALA A 30 15.74 -11.61 6.09
C ALA A 30 16.38 -12.23 7.34
N ASP A 31 17.33 -11.55 7.95
CA ASP A 31 18.05 -12.00 9.15
C ASP A 31 17.27 -11.76 10.46
N THR A 32 16.16 -11.01 10.40
CA THR A 32 15.38 -10.66 11.58
C THR A 32 14.40 -11.78 11.93
N SER A 33 14.35 -12.19 13.20
CA SER A 33 13.38 -13.19 13.66
C SER A 33 11.95 -12.64 13.72
N TRP A 34 10.95 -13.49 13.61
CA TRP A 34 9.54 -13.09 13.77
C TRP A 34 9.28 -12.44 15.13
N ARG A 35 9.88 -12.96 16.19
CA ARG A 35 9.77 -12.40 17.53
C ARG A 35 10.27 -10.95 17.57
N SER A 36 11.45 -10.70 17.02
CA SER A 36 12.03 -9.37 16.96
C SER A 36 11.20 -8.40 16.11
N LEU A 37 10.57 -8.87 15.02
CA LEU A 37 9.65 -8.06 14.22
C LEU A 37 8.43 -7.61 15.04
N PHE A 38 7.85 -8.48 15.87
CA PHE A 38 6.72 -8.11 16.72
C PHE A 38 7.16 -7.24 17.90
N GLU A 39 8.31 -7.48 18.50
CA GLU A 39 8.88 -6.59 19.52
C GLU A 39 9.10 -5.17 18.96
N ASN A 40 9.41 -5.05 17.67
CA ASN A 40 9.57 -3.76 17.00
C ASN A 40 8.30 -2.89 17.00
N TYR A 41 7.09 -3.48 17.07
CA TYR A 41 5.87 -2.70 17.25
C TYR A 41 5.87 -1.93 18.57
N TYR A 42 6.34 -2.55 19.66
CA TYR A 42 6.49 -1.88 20.93
C TYR A 42 7.50 -0.73 20.84
N PHE A 43 8.67 -0.97 20.27
CA PHE A 43 9.69 0.09 20.12
C PHE A 43 9.20 1.25 19.26
N VAL A 44 8.50 0.97 18.15
CA VAL A 44 8.01 2.03 17.25
C VAL A 44 6.88 2.86 17.88
N TYR A 45 5.96 2.23 18.61
CA TYR A 45 4.75 2.93 19.07
C TYR A 45 4.80 3.36 20.54
N VAL A 46 5.71 2.81 21.32
CA VAL A 46 5.89 3.18 22.73
C VAL A 46 7.14 4.01 22.94
N ASN A 47 8.27 3.61 22.34
CA ASN A 47 9.54 4.31 22.50
C ASN A 47 9.82 5.31 21.36
N GLU A 48 8.94 5.38 20.35
CA GLU A 48 9.11 6.22 19.15
C GLU A 48 10.37 5.93 18.33
N GLU A 49 10.95 4.75 18.49
CA GLU A 49 12.14 4.30 17.77
C GLU A 49 11.78 3.46 16.54
N GLY A 50 12.32 3.85 15.37
CA GLY A 50 12.07 3.14 14.11
C GLY A 50 10.84 3.63 13.36
N LYS A 51 10.43 2.88 12.31
CA LYS A 51 9.33 3.26 11.40
C LYS A 51 8.67 2.03 10.79
N ASP A 52 7.34 2.12 10.63
CA ASP A 52 6.53 1.26 9.78
C ASP A 52 6.79 -0.26 9.99
N PRO A 53 6.49 -0.79 11.20
CA PRO A 53 6.77 -2.19 11.53
C PRO A 53 5.93 -3.18 10.69
N GLY A 54 4.70 -2.80 10.29
CA GLY A 54 3.86 -3.61 9.43
C GLY A 54 4.45 -3.81 8.03
N TYR A 55 5.24 -2.85 7.54
CA TYR A 55 5.96 -3.02 6.29
C TYR A 55 7.03 -4.12 6.40
N SER A 56 7.78 -4.21 7.51
CA SER A 56 8.75 -5.29 7.74
C SER A 56 8.07 -6.66 7.84
N VAL A 57 6.86 -6.72 8.41
CA VAL A 57 6.07 -7.96 8.40
C VAL A 57 5.70 -8.37 6.98
N PHE A 58 5.28 -7.41 6.13
CA PHE A 58 5.00 -7.70 4.72
C PHE A 58 6.25 -8.19 3.98
N GLU A 59 7.41 -7.53 4.15
CA GLU A 59 8.69 -7.99 3.59
C GLU A 59 8.98 -9.43 4.01
N LYS A 60 8.85 -9.75 5.30
CA LYS A 60 9.10 -11.09 5.84
C LYS A 60 8.15 -12.15 5.30
N ILE A 61 6.88 -11.81 5.07
CA ILE A 61 5.91 -12.71 4.43
C ILE A 61 6.35 -13.04 3.00
N VAL A 62 6.77 -12.03 2.22
CA VAL A 62 7.27 -12.27 0.85
C VAL A 62 8.53 -13.12 0.87
N GLN A 63 9.41 -12.93 1.86
CA GLN A 63 10.64 -13.72 2.04
C GLN A 63 10.41 -15.20 2.36
N ILE A 64 9.20 -15.60 2.76
CA ILE A 64 8.86 -17.04 2.85
C ILE A 64 8.94 -17.71 1.46
N PHE A 65 8.72 -16.95 0.39
CA PHE A 65 8.66 -17.45 -0.99
C PHE A 65 9.91 -17.10 -1.80
N THR A 66 10.61 -16.00 -1.47
CA THR A 66 11.76 -15.54 -2.26
C THR A 66 12.64 -14.57 -1.48
N ASP A 67 13.96 -14.76 -1.59
CA ASP A 67 14.97 -13.84 -1.08
C ASP A 67 15.43 -12.83 -2.16
N ASN A 68 14.87 -12.93 -3.37
CA ASN A 68 15.25 -12.08 -4.49
C ASN A 68 14.47 -10.76 -4.44
N TYR A 69 15.19 -9.65 -4.23
CA TYR A 69 14.60 -8.32 -4.17
C TYR A 69 13.89 -7.90 -5.47
N GLN A 70 14.33 -8.37 -6.64
CA GLN A 70 13.64 -8.09 -7.91
C GLN A 70 12.26 -8.74 -7.94
N VAL A 71 12.14 -9.98 -7.46
CA VAL A 71 10.86 -10.67 -7.34
C VAL A 71 9.96 -9.93 -6.32
N TYR A 72 10.52 -9.44 -5.22
CA TYR A 72 9.80 -8.61 -4.26
C TYR A 72 9.21 -7.35 -4.93
N LEU A 73 9.98 -6.64 -5.77
CA LEU A 73 9.49 -5.49 -6.53
C LEU A 73 8.33 -5.84 -7.47
N VAL A 74 8.42 -7.01 -8.13
CA VAL A 74 7.32 -7.51 -8.97
C VAL A 74 6.06 -7.79 -8.14
N VAL A 75 6.21 -8.43 -6.97
CA VAL A 75 5.06 -8.69 -6.06
C VAL A 75 4.40 -7.38 -5.65
N VAL A 76 5.17 -6.38 -5.22
CA VAL A 76 4.66 -5.05 -4.86
C VAL A 76 3.94 -4.41 -6.03
N ALA A 77 4.53 -4.43 -7.23
CA ALA A 77 3.93 -3.87 -8.43
C ALA A 77 2.61 -4.55 -8.80
N VAL A 78 2.56 -5.88 -8.74
CA VAL A 78 1.33 -6.65 -9.00
C VAL A 78 0.26 -6.29 -7.98
N VAL A 79 0.56 -6.32 -6.68
CA VAL A 79 -0.39 -5.99 -5.61
C VAL A 79 -0.99 -4.61 -5.82
N PHE A 80 -0.14 -3.61 -6.09
CA PHE A 80 -0.60 -2.24 -6.25
C PHE A 80 -1.39 -2.03 -7.55
N PHE A 81 -0.79 -2.31 -8.70
CA PHE A 81 -1.41 -1.96 -9.99
C PHE A 81 -2.59 -2.86 -10.34
N ALA A 82 -2.56 -4.14 -9.98
CA ALA A 82 -3.72 -5.01 -10.18
C ALA A 82 -4.85 -4.64 -9.21
N GLY A 83 -4.53 -4.33 -7.95
CA GLY A 83 -5.51 -3.88 -6.96
C GLY A 83 -6.19 -2.57 -7.38
N MET A 84 -5.41 -1.56 -7.81
CA MET A 84 -5.94 -0.28 -8.28
C MET A 84 -6.76 -0.43 -9.57
N ALA A 85 -6.29 -1.24 -10.53
CA ALA A 85 -7.04 -1.48 -11.76
C ALA A 85 -8.37 -2.19 -11.49
N TRP A 86 -8.38 -3.19 -10.61
CA TRP A 86 -9.61 -3.86 -10.19
C TRP A 86 -10.56 -2.88 -9.49
N TRP A 87 -10.05 -2.04 -8.59
CA TRP A 87 -10.86 -1.05 -7.89
C TRP A 87 -11.47 -0.04 -8.87
N ILE A 88 -10.67 0.52 -9.79
CA ILE A 88 -11.14 1.43 -10.82
C ILE A 88 -12.21 0.75 -11.68
N TYR A 89 -11.97 -0.48 -12.13
CA TYR A 89 -12.93 -1.23 -12.94
C TYR A 89 -14.26 -1.45 -12.21
N ARG A 90 -14.21 -1.69 -10.89
CA ARG A 90 -15.39 -1.99 -10.07
C ARG A 90 -16.23 -0.76 -9.73
N TYR A 91 -15.57 0.39 -9.50
CA TYR A 91 -16.22 1.57 -8.92
C TYR A 91 -16.34 2.76 -9.87
N SER A 92 -15.72 2.74 -11.03
CA SER A 92 -15.82 3.81 -12.01
C SER A 92 -16.90 3.52 -13.05
N GLU A 93 -17.67 4.53 -13.42
CA GLU A 93 -18.60 4.48 -14.56
C GLU A 93 -17.84 4.42 -15.90
N GLU A 94 -16.65 5.08 -15.96
CA GLU A 94 -15.78 5.13 -17.14
C GLU A 94 -14.37 4.59 -16.79
N PRO A 95 -14.19 3.25 -16.67
CA PRO A 95 -12.95 2.64 -16.19
C PRO A 95 -11.72 2.98 -17.05
N CYS A 96 -11.88 3.07 -18.38
CA CYS A 96 -10.78 3.41 -19.28
C CYS A 96 -10.27 4.84 -19.05
N LEU A 97 -11.18 5.80 -18.95
CA LEU A 97 -10.85 7.20 -18.68
C LEU A 97 -10.22 7.36 -17.29
N SER A 98 -10.80 6.74 -16.27
CA SER A 98 -10.28 6.77 -14.91
C SER A 98 -8.90 6.17 -14.81
N TYR A 99 -8.62 5.09 -15.54
CA TYR A 99 -7.30 4.48 -15.57
C TYR A 99 -6.28 5.34 -16.33
N LEU A 100 -6.69 6.04 -17.39
CA LEU A 100 -5.84 7.02 -18.06
C LEU A 100 -5.48 8.18 -17.12
N ILE A 101 -6.46 8.73 -16.40
CA ILE A 101 -6.25 9.78 -15.39
C ILE A 101 -5.28 9.27 -14.31
N PHE A 102 -5.53 8.09 -13.75
CA PHE A 102 -4.66 7.45 -12.76
C PHE A 102 -3.22 7.33 -13.27
N SER A 103 -3.04 6.93 -14.53
CA SER A 103 -1.72 6.79 -15.14
C SER A 103 -1.04 8.14 -15.42
N SER A 104 -1.82 9.16 -15.82
CA SER A 104 -1.31 10.49 -16.22
C SER A 104 -0.93 11.37 -15.02
N PHE A 105 -1.61 11.25 -13.89
CA PHE A 105 -1.35 12.03 -12.68
C PHE A 105 -0.19 11.50 -11.81
N LEU A 106 0.77 10.82 -12.41
CA LEU A 106 1.99 10.33 -11.76
C LEU A 106 1.77 9.35 -10.60
N PHE A 107 0.55 8.79 -10.43
CA PHE A 107 0.32 7.77 -9.40
C PHE A 107 1.21 6.54 -9.61
N GLY A 108 1.51 6.20 -10.87
CA GLY A 108 2.52 5.19 -11.19
C GLY A 108 3.92 5.56 -10.70
N PHE A 109 4.30 6.84 -10.78
CA PHE A 109 5.59 7.32 -10.27
C PHE A 109 5.68 7.23 -8.74
N TYR A 110 4.61 7.57 -8.02
CA TYR A 110 4.58 7.39 -6.56
C TYR A 110 4.75 5.92 -6.16
N ALA A 111 4.27 4.98 -6.96
CA ALA A 111 4.49 3.55 -6.73
C ALA A 111 5.97 3.15 -6.87
N LEU A 112 6.77 3.91 -7.62
CA LEU A 112 8.22 3.68 -7.75
C LEU A 112 8.99 4.20 -6.53
N THR A 113 8.55 5.29 -5.91
CA THR A 113 9.29 5.97 -4.84
C THR A 113 8.74 5.67 -3.45
N GLY A 114 7.45 5.49 -3.31
CA GLY A 114 6.74 5.35 -2.03
C GLY A 114 6.15 3.96 -1.79
N ILE A 115 6.93 2.88 -1.87
CA ILE A 115 6.45 1.48 -1.74
C ILE A 115 5.55 1.29 -0.51
N ARG A 116 5.94 1.80 0.65
CA ARG A 116 5.15 1.67 1.90
C ARG A 116 3.80 2.36 1.79
N GLN A 117 3.79 3.58 1.26
CA GLN A 117 2.56 4.35 1.09
C GLN A 117 1.64 3.69 0.07
N THR A 118 2.16 3.18 -1.04
CA THR A 118 1.35 2.49 -2.06
C THR A 118 0.73 1.21 -1.52
N LEU A 119 1.47 0.42 -0.74
CA LEU A 119 0.93 -0.79 -0.09
C LEU A 119 -0.16 -0.44 0.93
N ALA A 120 0.05 0.57 1.76
CA ALA A 120 -0.97 1.04 2.71
C ALA A 120 -2.22 1.55 1.98
N THR A 121 -2.05 2.31 0.88
CA THR A 121 -3.15 2.83 0.07
C THR A 121 -3.97 1.70 -0.55
N VAL A 122 -3.33 0.75 -1.22
CA VAL A 122 -4.08 -0.34 -1.88
C VAL A 122 -4.82 -1.21 -0.87
N LEU A 123 -4.26 -1.43 0.31
CA LEU A 123 -4.92 -2.18 1.38
C LEU A 123 -6.23 -1.50 1.82
N VAL A 124 -6.19 -0.18 2.06
CA VAL A 124 -7.38 0.57 2.46
C VAL A 124 -8.37 0.71 1.30
N VAL A 125 -7.90 1.02 0.10
CA VAL A 125 -8.78 1.20 -1.07
C VAL A 125 -9.46 -0.13 -1.44
N PHE A 126 -8.71 -1.23 -1.49
CA PHE A 126 -9.22 -2.53 -1.91
C PHE A 126 -10.22 -3.13 -0.92
N ILE A 127 -9.92 -3.11 0.38
CA ILE A 127 -10.78 -3.70 1.41
C ILE A 127 -11.71 -2.65 2.03
N GLY A 128 -11.17 -1.46 2.31
CA GLY A 128 -11.86 -0.41 3.04
C GLY A 128 -13.08 0.14 2.30
N THR A 129 -13.02 0.30 0.96
CA THR A 129 -14.16 0.82 0.18
C THR A 129 -15.40 -0.04 0.38
N LYS A 130 -15.28 -1.37 0.31
CA LYS A 130 -16.39 -2.29 0.56
C LYS A 130 -16.93 -2.16 1.99
N LEU A 131 -16.05 -1.97 2.98
CA LEU A 131 -16.45 -1.82 4.37
C LEU A 131 -17.16 -0.48 4.63
N ILE A 132 -16.81 0.57 3.88
CA ILE A 132 -17.52 1.85 3.88
C ILE A 132 -18.92 1.67 3.30
N GLU A 133 -19.07 1.01 2.17
CA GLU A 133 -20.37 0.71 1.56
C GLU A 133 -21.27 -0.11 2.50
N GLU A 134 -20.70 -1.13 3.13
CA GLU A 134 -21.42 -2.00 4.09
C GLU A 134 -21.65 -1.35 5.47
N ARG A 135 -21.21 -0.09 5.66
CA ARG A 135 -21.33 0.66 6.94
C ARG A 135 -20.68 -0.06 8.13
N LYS A 136 -19.62 -0.81 7.91
CA LYS A 136 -18.90 -1.59 8.92
C LYS A 136 -17.73 -0.81 9.53
N PHE A 137 -18.02 0.22 10.32
CA PHE A 137 -17.02 1.15 10.89
C PHE A 137 -15.85 0.45 11.60
N TRP A 138 -16.12 -0.46 12.52
CA TRP A 138 -15.06 -1.11 13.30
C TRP A 138 -14.12 -1.96 12.44
N ARG A 139 -14.65 -2.62 11.41
CA ARG A 139 -13.82 -3.37 10.46
C ARG A 139 -13.01 -2.45 9.58
N PHE A 140 -13.60 -1.33 9.15
CA PHE A 140 -12.86 -0.30 8.41
C PHE A 140 -11.74 0.30 9.25
N LEU A 141 -12.02 0.65 10.52
CA LEU A 141 -11.02 1.14 11.46
C LEU A 141 -9.87 0.15 11.65
N LEU A 142 -10.16 -1.15 11.74
CA LEU A 142 -9.15 -2.20 11.83
C LEU A 142 -8.25 -2.23 10.57
N ILE A 143 -8.82 -2.11 9.37
CA ILE A 143 -8.03 -2.06 8.11
C ILE A 143 -7.16 -0.81 8.07
N VAL A 144 -7.70 0.36 8.47
CA VAL A 144 -6.90 1.59 8.55
C VAL A 144 -5.78 1.44 9.59
N ALA A 145 -6.04 0.83 10.73
CA ALA A 145 -5.02 0.58 11.76
C ALA A 145 -3.91 -0.36 11.24
N ILE A 146 -4.26 -1.44 10.55
CA ILE A 146 -3.26 -2.33 9.90
C ILE A 146 -2.46 -1.56 8.86
N ALA A 147 -3.11 -0.80 7.98
CA ALA A 147 -2.45 0.01 6.96
C ALA A 147 -1.55 1.09 7.58
N PHE A 148 -1.94 1.67 8.72
CA PHE A 148 -1.14 2.63 9.47
C PHE A 148 0.19 2.03 9.96
N THR A 149 0.21 0.74 10.31
CA THR A 149 1.47 0.06 10.66
C THR A 149 2.40 -0.11 9.47
N VAL A 150 1.85 -0.14 8.24
CA VAL A 150 2.63 -0.18 6.99
C VAL A 150 3.12 1.21 6.61
N HIS A 151 2.24 2.23 6.75
CA HIS A 151 2.62 3.63 6.53
C HIS A 151 1.66 4.59 7.25
N LYS A 152 2.22 5.51 8.04
CA LYS A 152 1.46 6.44 8.90
C LYS A 152 0.41 7.27 8.14
N SER A 153 0.63 7.60 6.85
CA SER A 153 -0.34 8.35 6.04
C SER A 153 -1.69 7.65 5.85
N ALA A 154 -1.80 6.35 6.13
CA ALA A 154 -3.08 5.63 6.04
C ALA A 154 -4.18 6.22 6.93
N ILE A 155 -3.82 6.94 8.00
CA ILE A 155 -4.80 7.62 8.86
C ILE A 155 -5.64 8.66 8.10
N CYS A 156 -5.10 9.22 7.00
CA CYS A 156 -5.81 10.17 6.15
C CYS A 156 -7.05 9.56 5.46
N PHE A 157 -7.18 8.24 5.45
CA PHE A 157 -8.37 7.56 4.93
C PHE A 157 -9.53 7.53 5.93
N LEU A 158 -9.29 7.74 7.22
CA LEU A 158 -10.34 7.66 8.25
C LEU A 158 -11.51 8.63 8.01
N PRO A 159 -11.31 9.90 7.63
CA PRO A 159 -12.40 10.82 7.33
C PRO A 159 -13.32 10.36 6.20
N PHE A 160 -12.84 9.56 5.24
CA PHE A 160 -13.66 9.11 4.11
C PHE A 160 -14.85 8.25 4.53
N TYR A 161 -14.75 7.53 5.66
CA TYR A 161 -15.89 6.80 6.21
C TYR A 161 -17.04 7.75 6.55
N PHE A 162 -16.76 8.86 7.20
CA PHE A 162 -17.76 9.86 7.59
C PHE A 162 -18.24 10.68 6.40
N LEU A 163 -17.34 11.06 5.49
CA LEU A 163 -17.69 11.78 4.27
C LEU A 163 -18.66 10.98 3.39
N SER A 164 -18.52 9.64 3.38
CA SER A 164 -19.43 8.77 2.63
C SER A 164 -20.89 8.76 3.17
N MET A 165 -21.10 9.30 4.37
CA MET A 165 -22.43 9.40 4.98
C MET A 165 -23.15 10.71 4.63
N LEU A 166 -22.43 11.68 4.08
CA LEU A 166 -23.00 12.97 3.71
C LEU A 166 -23.96 12.78 2.53
N PRO A 167 -25.15 13.42 2.55
CA PRO A 167 -26.08 13.36 1.44
C PRO A 167 -25.46 14.09 0.23
N VAL A 168 -25.29 13.37 -0.87
CA VAL A 168 -24.88 14.00 -2.15
C VAL A 168 -26.10 14.70 -2.74
N ASN A 169 -26.11 16.02 -2.68
CA ASN A 169 -27.17 16.81 -3.30
C ASN A 169 -26.88 16.90 -4.80
N LYS A 170 -27.76 16.34 -5.64
CA LYS A 170 -27.65 16.34 -7.12
C LYS A 170 -27.75 17.75 -7.76
N ARG A 171 -27.62 18.82 -6.98
CA ARG A 171 -27.70 20.22 -7.45
C ARG A 171 -26.34 20.91 -7.63
N THR A 172 -25.24 20.15 -7.60
CA THR A 172 -23.91 20.67 -7.96
C THR A 172 -23.35 19.90 -9.13
#